data_3f92f0fafe81a9efefc2e451ca3bf60a
#
_entry.id   3f92f0fafe81a9efefc2e451ca3bf60a
#
_cell.length_a   1.000
_cell.length_b   1.000
_cell.length_c   1.000
_cell.angle_alpha   90.00
_cell.angle_beta   90.00
_cell.angle_gamma   90.00
#
_symmetry.space_group_name_H-M   'P 1'
#
loop_
_entity.id
_entity.type
_entity.pdbx_description
1 polymer ?
#
loop_
_entity_poly.entity_id
_entity_poly.type
_entity_poly.pdbx_seq_one_letter_code
_entity_poly.pdbx_strand_id
1 'polypeptide(L)'
;MSGRWPLGSEVKHTAGGGGAMLYDASRVSNFAPAWFDPTYWKSRGELDGSAQGRGTTHYFKTAGKNLVLRHYRRGGLVAHLSADKYFWRGEDNTRPFTEWQLTYRLHRAGLPVPAPIACRYVHDGMTYTGDLITERLPTVGSLAQCLSKGALSILTWILIGRCVRRFHDLGVCHADLNAHNVLLSEETVYLIDFDRCALRKAGFWQDDNLVRLRRSLEKTTYSLPRDRFTEADWHGLLDGYRQFSGEQPLTQS
;
A
#
# COMPACT_ATOMS: atom_id res chain seq x y z
N MET A 1 -1.39 20.33 14.95
CA MET A 1 -0.19 19.75 15.62
C MET A 1 0.25 18.56 14.79
N SER A 2 1.23 18.75 13.88
CA SER A 2 1.80 17.67 13.10
C SER A 2 2.81 16.95 13.99
N GLY A 3 2.35 15.93 14.69
CA GLY A 3 3.25 15.06 15.42
C GLY A 3 4.08 14.25 14.42
N ARG A 4 5.33 14.60 14.20
CA ARG A 4 6.30 13.69 13.59
C ARG A 4 6.23 12.38 14.39
N TRP A 5 5.87 11.30 13.71
CA TRP A 5 5.91 9.98 14.31
C TRP A 5 7.39 9.66 14.61
N PRO A 6 7.73 9.18 15.81
CA PRO A 6 9.10 8.79 16.09
C PRO A 6 9.46 7.64 15.15
N LEU A 7 10.35 7.94 14.21
CA LEU A 7 10.97 6.94 13.34
C LEU A 7 12.11 6.27 14.11
N GLY A 8 12.31 4.97 13.91
CA GLY A 8 13.41 4.25 14.53
C GLY A 8 14.77 4.80 14.09
N SER A 9 15.83 4.53 14.83
CA SER A 9 17.20 4.98 14.53
C SER A 9 17.74 4.43 13.20
N GLU A 10 17.15 3.35 12.71
CA GLU A 10 17.41 2.72 11.41
C GLU A 10 16.92 3.55 10.22
N VAL A 11 15.97 4.46 10.44
CA VAL A 11 15.46 5.32 9.38
C VAL A 11 16.41 6.48 9.14
N LYS A 12 16.88 6.61 7.92
CA LYS A 12 17.75 7.69 7.48
C LYS A 12 16.98 8.71 6.65
N HIS A 13 17.19 9.98 6.97
CA HIS A 13 16.69 11.13 6.19
C HIS A 13 17.87 11.81 5.53
N THR A 14 17.78 12.02 4.21
CA THR A 14 18.82 12.73 3.44
C THR A 14 18.16 13.79 2.59
N ALA A 15 18.53 15.05 2.79
CA ALA A 15 18.07 16.18 1.99
C ALA A 15 19.17 16.60 1.00
N GLY A 16 18.77 17.00 -0.21
CA GLY A 16 19.68 17.48 -1.25
C GLY A 16 19.04 17.53 -2.63
N GLY A 17 19.62 18.26 -3.57
CA GLY A 17 19.17 18.31 -4.96
C GLY A 17 17.73 18.81 -5.16
N GLY A 18 17.24 19.69 -4.28
CA GLY A 18 15.86 20.19 -4.34
C GLY A 18 14.81 19.24 -3.79
N GLY A 19 15.17 18.20 -3.03
CA GLY A 19 14.25 17.24 -2.45
C GLY A 19 14.82 16.54 -1.23
N ALA A 20 14.12 15.49 -0.76
CA ALA A 20 14.63 14.63 0.29
C ALA A 20 14.14 13.19 0.11
N MET A 21 14.79 12.27 0.81
CA MET A 21 14.46 10.85 0.85
C MET A 21 14.50 10.32 2.28
N LEU A 22 13.65 9.31 2.50
CA LEU A 22 13.68 8.45 3.67
C LEU A 22 14.01 7.02 3.21
N TYR A 23 14.79 6.29 4.00
CA TYR A 23 14.99 4.86 3.78
C TYR A 23 15.27 4.13 5.09
N ASP A 24 14.92 2.85 5.13
CA ASP A 24 15.20 1.95 6.25
C ASP A 24 16.57 1.28 6.03
N ALA A 25 17.59 1.77 6.75
CA ALA A 25 18.96 1.26 6.65
C ALA A 25 19.13 -0.15 7.23
N SER A 26 18.19 -0.63 8.03
CA SER A 26 18.22 -2.02 8.52
C SER A 26 17.85 -3.03 7.43
N ARG A 27 17.13 -2.56 6.41
CA ARG A 27 16.68 -3.41 5.29
C ARG A 27 17.58 -3.33 4.07
N VAL A 28 18.27 -2.20 3.89
CA VAL A 28 19.13 -1.95 2.72
C VAL A 28 20.40 -1.21 3.18
N SER A 29 21.52 -1.90 3.14
CA SER A 29 22.82 -1.35 3.56
C SER A 29 23.44 -0.40 2.52
N ASN A 30 23.18 -0.64 1.22
CA ASN A 30 23.81 0.06 0.12
C ASN A 30 22.80 0.88 -0.70
N PHE A 31 21.86 1.54 0.00
CA PHE A 31 20.87 2.38 -0.66
C PHE A 31 21.51 3.55 -1.40
N ALA A 32 21.08 3.79 -2.62
CA ALA A 32 21.54 4.91 -3.43
C ALA A 32 20.35 5.65 -4.08
N PRO A 33 20.46 6.98 -4.28
CA PRO A 33 19.43 7.77 -4.96
C PRO A 33 19.05 7.25 -6.34
N ALA A 34 19.98 6.62 -7.04
CA ALA A 34 19.77 5.99 -8.34
C ALA A 34 18.71 4.87 -8.31
N TRP A 35 18.37 4.32 -7.13
CA TRP A 35 17.34 3.27 -7.02
C TRP A 35 15.95 3.75 -7.45
N PHE A 36 15.71 5.06 -7.43
CA PHE A 36 14.48 5.65 -7.93
C PHE A 36 14.44 5.86 -9.45
N ASP A 37 15.51 5.49 -10.17
CA ASP A 37 15.57 5.59 -11.63
C ASP A 37 15.42 4.19 -12.26
N PRO A 38 14.33 3.90 -13.00
CA PRO A 38 14.17 2.62 -13.69
C PRO A 38 15.27 2.33 -14.71
N THR A 39 15.91 3.38 -15.29
CA THR A 39 16.99 3.20 -16.26
C THR A 39 18.26 2.65 -15.60
N TYR A 40 18.50 2.99 -14.34
CA TYR A 40 19.58 2.43 -13.54
C TYR A 40 19.45 0.90 -13.43
N TRP A 41 18.23 0.40 -13.11
CA TRP A 41 17.97 -1.03 -12.99
C TRP A 41 18.00 -1.74 -14.34
N LYS A 42 17.51 -1.09 -15.38
CA LYS A 42 17.56 -1.62 -16.75
C LYS A 42 18.99 -1.80 -17.23
N SER A 43 19.88 -0.83 -17.01
CA SER A 43 21.29 -0.90 -17.42
C SER A 43 22.07 -2.01 -16.72
N ARG A 44 21.62 -2.43 -15.53
CA ARG A 44 22.22 -3.51 -14.74
C ARG A 44 21.63 -4.90 -15.03
N GLY A 45 20.57 -4.98 -15.85
CA GLY A 45 19.84 -6.22 -16.08
C GLY A 45 19.05 -6.70 -14.86
N GLU A 46 18.81 -5.84 -13.86
CA GLU A 46 18.14 -6.13 -12.60
C GLU A 46 16.63 -5.76 -12.63
N LEU A 47 16.15 -5.16 -13.73
CA LEU A 47 14.73 -4.86 -13.92
C LEU A 47 13.97 -6.14 -14.30
N ASP A 48 13.04 -6.57 -13.43
CA ASP A 48 12.26 -7.83 -13.56
C ASP A 48 10.87 -7.61 -14.21
N GLY A 49 10.68 -6.48 -14.87
CA GLY A 49 9.43 -6.14 -15.54
C GLY A 49 8.77 -4.85 -15.05
N SER A 50 7.62 -4.58 -15.65
CA SER A 50 6.79 -3.44 -15.24
C SER A 50 5.32 -3.80 -15.36
N ALA A 51 4.48 -3.22 -14.50
CA ALA A 51 3.04 -3.27 -14.61
C ALA A 51 2.51 -1.88 -14.95
N GLN A 52 1.60 -1.83 -15.93
CA GLN A 52 0.86 -0.61 -16.25
C GLN A 52 -0.45 -0.60 -15.46
N GLY A 53 -0.65 0.44 -14.67
CA GLY A 53 -1.87 0.76 -13.97
C GLY A 53 -2.17 2.26 -14.11
N ARG A 54 -2.62 2.94 -13.05
CA ARG A 54 -2.70 4.42 -13.03
C ARG A 54 -1.32 5.09 -13.08
N GLY A 55 -0.22 4.33 -12.92
CA GLY A 55 1.19 4.72 -13.06
C GLY A 55 2.00 3.51 -13.49
N THR A 56 3.26 3.74 -13.88
CA THR A 56 4.19 2.64 -14.17
C THR A 56 4.79 2.17 -12.86
N THR A 57 4.56 0.90 -12.54
CA THR A 57 5.21 0.21 -11.42
C THR A 57 6.33 -0.65 -12.00
N HIS A 58 7.53 -0.48 -11.48
CA HIS A 58 8.71 -1.24 -11.91
C HIS A 58 9.09 -2.26 -10.84
N TYR A 59 9.39 -3.47 -11.28
CA TYR A 59 9.89 -4.55 -10.43
C TYR A 59 11.39 -4.72 -10.66
N PHE A 60 12.16 -4.84 -9.59
CA PHE A 60 13.60 -5.04 -9.69
C PHE A 60 14.13 -5.88 -8.53
N LYS A 61 15.32 -6.45 -8.71
CA LYS A 61 15.99 -7.30 -7.72
C LYS A 61 17.31 -6.69 -7.30
N THR A 62 17.54 -6.59 -6.01
CA THR A 62 18.83 -6.17 -5.47
C THR A 62 19.01 -6.66 -4.05
N ALA A 63 20.25 -6.92 -3.64
CA ALA A 63 20.59 -7.39 -2.29
C ALA A 63 19.75 -8.58 -1.81
N GLY A 64 19.41 -9.51 -2.71
CA GLY A 64 18.58 -10.69 -2.42
C GLY A 64 17.09 -10.38 -2.22
N LYS A 65 16.63 -9.17 -2.48
CA LYS A 65 15.25 -8.72 -2.33
C LYS A 65 14.58 -8.44 -3.67
N ASN A 66 13.29 -8.77 -3.75
CA ASN A 66 12.42 -8.34 -4.84
C ASN A 66 11.74 -7.05 -4.40
N LEU A 67 11.89 -5.99 -5.18
CA LEU A 67 11.43 -4.65 -4.83
C LEU A 67 10.47 -4.11 -5.88
N VAL A 68 9.64 -3.16 -5.45
CA VAL A 68 8.65 -2.46 -6.26
C VAL A 68 8.93 -0.98 -6.17
N LEU A 69 9.21 -0.34 -7.31
CA LEU A 69 9.30 1.11 -7.44
C LEU A 69 8.01 1.64 -8.04
N ARG A 70 7.36 2.55 -7.35
CA ARG A 70 6.16 3.25 -7.79
C ARG A 70 6.40 4.75 -7.86
N HIS A 71 6.18 5.33 -9.04
CA HIS A 71 6.11 6.77 -9.24
C HIS A 71 4.68 7.26 -9.02
N TYR A 72 4.50 8.31 -8.20
CA TYR A 72 3.17 8.87 -7.94
C TYR A 72 2.64 9.61 -9.16
N ARG A 73 1.44 9.22 -9.61
CA ARG A 73 0.75 9.88 -10.71
C ARG A 73 -0.67 10.29 -10.30
N ARG A 74 -1.12 11.41 -10.83
CA ARG A 74 -2.51 11.85 -10.69
C ARG A 74 -3.40 11.01 -11.61
N GLY A 75 -4.60 10.65 -11.12
CA GLY A 75 -5.66 10.09 -11.95
C GLY A 75 -6.69 11.17 -12.35
N GLY A 76 -7.52 10.87 -13.35
CA GLY A 76 -8.64 11.73 -13.77
C GLY A 76 -8.24 12.84 -14.74
N LEU A 77 -9.19 13.77 -15.02
CA LEU A 77 -9.05 14.85 -16.01
C LEU A 77 -7.87 15.79 -15.77
N VAL A 78 -7.44 15.96 -14.51
CA VAL A 78 -6.28 16.80 -14.12
C VAL A 78 -4.95 16.21 -14.60
N ALA A 79 -4.90 14.91 -14.91
CA ALA A 79 -3.70 14.25 -15.42
C ALA A 79 -3.25 14.77 -16.80
N HIS A 80 -4.12 15.41 -17.57
CA HIS A 80 -3.79 15.98 -18.88
C HIS A 80 -2.91 17.24 -18.76
N LEU A 81 -2.93 17.96 -17.63
CA LEU A 81 -2.16 19.18 -17.43
C LEU A 81 -0.87 18.95 -16.63
N SER A 82 -0.85 17.95 -15.74
CA SER A 82 0.34 17.59 -14.95
C SER A 82 0.14 16.22 -14.33
N ALA A 83 0.68 15.20 -14.97
CA ALA A 83 0.41 13.79 -14.63
C ALA A 83 1.03 13.37 -13.27
N ASP A 84 2.09 14.03 -12.81
CA ASP A 84 2.91 13.61 -11.67
C ASP A 84 3.28 14.73 -10.70
N LYS A 85 2.92 15.99 -10.97
CA LYS A 85 3.24 17.13 -10.11
C LYS A 85 2.13 17.38 -9.08
N TYR A 86 2.52 17.54 -7.82
CA TYR A 86 1.64 17.83 -6.67
C TYR A 86 2.02 19.18 -6.08
N PHE A 87 1.04 19.91 -5.56
CA PHE A 87 1.31 21.18 -4.89
C PHE A 87 2.14 20.97 -3.63
N TRP A 88 3.20 21.76 -3.50
CA TRP A 88 4.07 21.77 -2.34
C TRP A 88 3.37 22.40 -1.13
N ARG A 89 3.34 21.69 -0.02
CA ARG A 89 2.80 22.15 1.26
C ARG A 89 3.73 21.80 2.42
N GLY A 90 5.03 21.71 2.15
CA GLY A 90 6.03 21.25 3.10
C GLY A 90 6.28 19.74 3.01
N GLU A 91 7.47 19.35 3.43
CA GLU A 91 7.98 17.98 3.36
C GLU A 91 7.04 16.94 3.99
N ASP A 92 6.57 17.23 5.23
CA ASP A 92 5.72 16.33 6.00
C ASP A 92 4.33 16.09 5.38
N ASN A 93 3.95 16.89 4.36
CA ASN A 93 2.69 16.76 3.63
C ASN A 93 2.89 16.15 2.23
N THR A 94 4.09 15.72 1.89
CA THR A 94 4.30 15.01 0.63
C THR A 94 3.74 13.61 0.70
N ARG A 95 3.11 13.17 -0.40
CA ARG A 95 2.46 11.85 -0.47
C ARG A 95 3.43 10.70 -0.19
N PRO A 96 4.64 10.67 -0.80
CA PRO A 96 5.59 9.59 -0.53
C PRO A 96 6.02 9.52 0.93
N PHE A 97 6.22 10.66 1.61
CA PHE A 97 6.63 10.67 3.01
C PHE A 97 5.49 10.23 3.92
N THR A 98 4.29 10.76 3.73
CA THR A 98 3.13 10.38 4.55
C THR A 98 2.77 8.90 4.39
N GLU A 99 2.78 8.37 3.17
CA GLU A 99 2.50 6.97 2.91
C GLU A 99 3.62 6.07 3.45
N TRP A 100 4.89 6.41 3.22
CA TRP A 100 6.02 5.63 3.70
C TRP A 100 6.01 5.53 5.24
N GLN A 101 5.84 6.67 5.94
CA GLN A 101 5.81 6.72 7.40
C GLN A 101 4.63 5.90 7.97
N LEU A 102 3.44 6.00 7.38
CA LEU A 102 2.29 5.21 7.79
C LEU A 102 2.57 3.72 7.58
N THR A 103 3.02 3.32 6.39
CA THR A 103 3.32 1.92 6.05
C THR A 103 4.42 1.36 6.96
N TYR A 104 5.48 2.14 7.25
CA TYR A 104 6.54 1.76 8.19
C TYR A 104 5.96 1.45 9.57
N ARG A 105 5.09 2.30 10.09
CA ARG A 105 4.42 2.07 11.37
C ARG A 105 3.55 0.83 11.37
N LEU A 106 2.73 0.64 10.33
CA LEU A 106 1.87 -0.53 10.18
C LEU A 106 2.67 -1.82 10.10
N HIS A 107 3.78 -1.80 9.34
CA HIS A 107 4.70 -2.92 9.25
C HIS A 107 5.34 -3.26 10.60
N ARG A 108 5.79 -2.25 11.35
CA ARG A 108 6.35 -2.41 12.71
C ARG A 108 5.32 -2.94 13.71
N ALA A 109 4.06 -2.63 13.51
CA ALA A 109 2.94 -3.17 14.31
C ALA A 109 2.53 -4.60 13.89
N GLY A 110 3.24 -5.24 12.96
CA GLY A 110 2.96 -6.60 12.50
C GLY A 110 1.72 -6.72 11.61
N LEU A 111 1.25 -5.62 11.03
CA LEU A 111 0.18 -5.68 10.03
C LEU A 111 0.71 -6.18 8.68
N PRO A 112 -0.10 -6.93 7.91
CA PRO A 112 0.28 -7.47 6.63
C PRO A 112 0.28 -6.37 5.55
N VAL A 113 1.36 -5.60 5.51
CA VAL A 113 1.65 -4.57 4.52
C VAL A 113 3.01 -4.82 3.86
N PRO A 114 3.27 -4.30 2.65
CA PRO A 114 4.61 -4.38 2.08
C PRO A 114 5.60 -3.63 2.98
N ALA A 115 6.77 -4.22 3.23
CA ALA A 115 7.82 -3.53 3.96
C ALA A 115 8.27 -2.29 3.19
N PRO A 116 8.18 -1.08 3.76
CA PRO A 116 8.64 0.14 3.10
C PRO A 116 10.17 0.18 3.12
N ILE A 117 10.77 0.37 1.95
CA ILE A 117 12.23 0.42 1.79
C ILE A 117 12.71 1.86 1.76
N ALA A 118 12.21 2.63 0.80
CA ALA A 118 12.59 4.03 0.64
C ALA A 118 11.47 4.84 0.00
N CYS A 119 11.51 6.15 0.20
CA CYS A 119 10.71 7.09 -0.56
C CYS A 119 11.51 8.38 -0.81
N ARG A 120 11.12 9.12 -1.86
CA ARG A 120 11.64 10.45 -2.12
C ARG A 120 10.55 11.39 -2.61
N TYR A 121 10.80 12.68 -2.45
CA TYR A 121 10.19 13.73 -3.26
C TYR A 121 11.26 14.58 -3.92
N VAL A 122 10.92 15.17 -5.07
CA VAL A 122 11.72 16.19 -5.74
C VAL A 122 10.85 17.42 -5.90
N HIS A 123 11.26 18.53 -5.29
CA HIS A 123 10.55 19.79 -5.26
C HIS A 123 10.99 20.68 -6.44
N ASP A 124 10.04 21.27 -7.14
CA ASP A 124 10.24 22.16 -8.27
C ASP A 124 9.27 23.36 -8.16
N GLY A 125 9.78 24.46 -7.66
CA GLY A 125 8.99 25.67 -7.45
C GLY A 125 7.80 25.47 -6.51
N MET A 126 6.57 25.50 -7.04
CA MET A 126 5.34 25.31 -6.25
C MET A 126 4.85 23.87 -6.25
N THR A 127 5.60 22.94 -6.85
CA THR A 127 5.18 21.55 -7.03
C THR A 127 6.28 20.58 -6.62
N TYR A 128 5.91 19.31 -6.48
CA TYR A 128 6.84 18.20 -6.29
C TYR A 128 6.37 16.95 -7.04
N THR A 129 7.30 16.09 -7.36
CA THR A 129 7.09 14.70 -7.77
C THR A 129 7.49 13.75 -6.63
N GLY A 130 7.10 12.50 -6.68
CA GLY A 130 7.45 11.56 -5.64
C GLY A 130 7.49 10.11 -6.08
N ASP A 131 8.28 9.31 -5.36
CA ASP A 131 8.48 7.90 -5.57
C ASP A 131 8.44 7.13 -4.25
N LEU A 132 8.06 5.86 -4.33
CA LEU A 132 8.03 4.92 -3.22
C LEU A 132 8.63 3.59 -3.65
N ILE A 133 9.51 3.03 -2.82
CA ILE A 133 10.06 1.68 -2.97
C ILE A 133 9.59 0.83 -1.79
N THR A 134 9.00 -0.32 -2.09
CA THR A 134 8.59 -1.32 -1.10
C THR A 134 9.11 -2.71 -1.46
N GLU A 135 9.13 -3.63 -0.51
CA GLU A 135 9.31 -5.05 -0.84
C GLU A 135 8.12 -5.56 -1.65
N ARG A 136 8.41 -6.41 -2.65
CA ARG A 136 7.38 -7.13 -3.42
C ARG A 136 6.82 -8.25 -2.57
N LEU A 137 5.53 -8.24 -2.38
CA LEU A 137 4.83 -9.28 -1.62
C LEU A 137 4.75 -10.59 -2.41
N PRO A 138 4.90 -11.76 -1.76
CA PRO A 138 4.73 -13.08 -2.38
C PRO A 138 3.24 -13.39 -2.53
N THR A 139 2.57 -12.80 -3.51
CA THR A 139 1.12 -12.92 -3.69
C THR A 139 0.76 -13.61 -5.00
N VAL A 140 -0.38 -14.27 -5.02
CA VAL A 140 -0.98 -14.86 -6.23
C VAL A 140 -1.71 -13.82 -7.08
N GLY A 141 -1.97 -12.64 -6.51
CA GLY A 141 -2.59 -11.50 -7.18
C GLY A 141 -3.48 -10.66 -6.27
N SER A 142 -4.07 -9.62 -6.82
CA SER A 142 -5.10 -8.87 -6.13
C SER A 142 -6.40 -9.68 -6.05
N LEU A 143 -7.26 -9.35 -5.08
CA LEU A 143 -8.58 -9.97 -4.94
C LEU A 143 -9.37 -9.87 -6.27
N ALA A 144 -9.30 -8.73 -6.96
CA ALA A 144 -9.90 -8.57 -8.29
C ALA A 144 -9.35 -9.56 -9.31
N GLN A 145 -8.01 -9.77 -9.37
CA GLN A 145 -7.38 -10.74 -10.25
C GLN A 145 -7.72 -12.19 -9.88
N CYS A 146 -7.82 -12.50 -8.59
CA CYS A 146 -8.21 -13.83 -8.15
C CYS A 146 -9.66 -14.15 -8.55
N LEU A 147 -10.59 -13.21 -8.35
CA LEU A 147 -11.99 -13.34 -8.74
C LEU A 147 -12.18 -13.50 -10.25
N SER A 148 -11.34 -12.88 -11.07
CA SER A 148 -11.39 -13.09 -12.52
C SER A 148 -11.02 -14.53 -12.94
N LYS A 149 -10.22 -15.21 -12.12
CA LYS A 149 -9.78 -16.60 -12.38
C LYS A 149 -10.75 -17.64 -11.83
N GLY A 150 -11.35 -17.41 -10.67
CA GLY A 150 -12.21 -18.39 -10.01
C GLY A 150 -12.98 -17.83 -8.82
N ALA A 151 -13.98 -18.58 -8.35
CA ALA A 151 -14.61 -18.33 -7.06
C ALA A 151 -13.60 -18.61 -5.93
N LEU A 152 -13.75 -17.88 -4.82
CA LEU A 152 -12.90 -18.06 -3.65
C LEU A 152 -13.62 -18.90 -2.60
N SER A 153 -12.86 -19.58 -1.74
CA SER A 153 -13.40 -20.31 -0.62
C SER A 153 -13.98 -19.37 0.43
N ILE A 154 -14.97 -19.84 1.18
CA ILE A 154 -15.54 -19.09 2.31
C ILE A 154 -14.46 -18.74 3.36
N LEU A 155 -13.47 -19.60 3.54
CA LEU A 155 -12.34 -19.33 4.44
C LEU A 155 -11.52 -18.14 3.98
N THR A 156 -11.32 -17.97 2.67
CA THR A 156 -10.63 -16.79 2.12
C THR A 156 -11.38 -15.50 2.45
N TRP A 157 -12.72 -15.51 2.33
CA TRP A 157 -13.54 -14.36 2.68
C TRP A 157 -13.47 -14.02 4.17
N ILE A 158 -13.49 -15.03 5.04
CA ILE A 158 -13.30 -14.87 6.48
C ILE A 158 -11.91 -14.25 6.76
N LEU A 159 -10.86 -14.72 6.10
CA LEU A 159 -9.50 -14.16 6.28
C LEU A 159 -9.39 -12.70 5.81
N ILE A 160 -10.07 -12.34 4.71
CA ILE A 160 -10.15 -10.94 4.25
C ILE A 160 -10.82 -10.08 5.33
N GLY A 161 -11.93 -10.52 5.88
CA GLY A 161 -12.64 -9.82 6.95
C GLY A 161 -11.76 -9.61 8.20
N ARG A 162 -11.09 -10.66 8.65
CA ARG A 162 -10.10 -10.60 9.77
C ARG A 162 -8.97 -9.63 9.49
N CYS A 163 -8.43 -9.66 8.27
CA CYS A 163 -7.39 -8.72 7.87
C CYS A 163 -7.88 -7.28 7.98
N VAL A 164 -9.00 -6.92 7.36
CA VAL A 164 -9.57 -5.57 7.43
C VAL A 164 -9.81 -5.14 8.88
N ARG A 165 -10.33 -6.04 9.72
CA ARG A 165 -10.57 -5.76 11.14
C ARG A 165 -9.27 -5.38 11.87
N ARG A 166 -8.17 -6.10 11.69
CA ARG A 166 -6.87 -5.78 12.29
C ARG A 166 -6.42 -4.36 11.97
N PHE A 167 -6.63 -3.89 10.74
CA PHE A 167 -6.31 -2.50 10.37
C PHE A 167 -7.25 -1.51 11.05
N HIS A 168 -8.53 -1.81 11.11
CA HIS A 168 -9.52 -0.95 11.76
C HIS A 168 -9.30 -0.85 13.28
N ASP A 169 -8.84 -1.92 13.96
CA ASP A 169 -8.52 -1.92 15.38
C ASP A 169 -7.33 -0.99 15.71
N LEU A 170 -6.38 -0.85 14.79
CA LEU A 170 -5.30 0.14 14.89
C LEU A 170 -5.70 1.54 14.38
N GLY A 171 -6.98 1.73 14.06
CA GLY A 171 -7.51 3.01 13.61
C GLY A 171 -7.17 3.38 12.17
N VAL A 172 -6.74 2.44 11.33
CA VAL A 172 -6.34 2.70 9.94
C VAL A 172 -7.58 2.94 9.08
N CYS A 173 -7.88 4.21 8.80
CA CYS A 173 -8.88 4.60 7.81
C CYS A 173 -8.25 4.54 6.41
N HIS A 174 -8.55 3.47 5.67
CA HIS A 174 -8.02 3.30 4.32
C HIS A 174 -8.81 4.15 3.31
N ALA A 175 -8.13 5.10 2.67
CA ALA A 175 -8.79 6.07 1.79
C ALA A 175 -9.41 5.44 0.53
N ASP A 176 -8.86 4.31 0.07
CA ASP A 176 -9.32 3.59 -1.12
C ASP A 176 -9.32 2.07 -0.93
N LEU A 177 -10.04 1.57 0.09
CA LEU A 177 -10.21 0.13 0.31
C LEU A 177 -11.06 -0.46 -0.82
N ASN A 178 -10.43 -1.24 -1.69
CA ASN A 178 -11.07 -1.83 -2.87
C ASN A 178 -10.44 -3.19 -3.23
N ALA A 179 -11.05 -3.94 -4.15
CA ALA A 179 -10.61 -5.29 -4.53
C ALA A 179 -9.21 -5.34 -5.19
N HIS A 180 -8.68 -4.23 -5.71
CA HIS A 180 -7.33 -4.17 -6.27
C HIS A 180 -6.25 -3.94 -5.19
N ASN A 181 -6.64 -3.38 -4.04
CA ASN A 181 -5.75 -3.04 -2.94
C ASN A 181 -5.73 -4.12 -1.83
N VAL A 182 -6.50 -5.19 -2.00
CA VAL A 182 -6.42 -6.43 -1.21
C VAL A 182 -5.64 -7.45 -2.03
N LEU A 183 -4.49 -7.90 -1.53
CA LEU A 183 -3.68 -8.92 -2.17
C LEU A 183 -3.78 -10.24 -1.41
N LEU A 184 -3.85 -11.34 -2.16
CA LEU A 184 -3.95 -12.68 -1.60
C LEU A 184 -2.62 -13.43 -1.78
N SER A 185 -2.20 -14.16 -0.76
CA SER A 185 -1.22 -15.22 -0.84
C SER A 185 -1.86 -16.55 -0.39
N GLU A 186 -1.11 -17.62 -0.35
CA GLU A 186 -1.62 -18.91 0.13
C GLU A 186 -2.08 -18.85 1.59
N GLU A 187 -1.39 -18.06 2.42
CA GLU A 187 -1.64 -18.03 3.87
C GLU A 187 -2.07 -16.66 4.40
N THR A 188 -1.84 -15.58 3.65
CA THR A 188 -1.98 -14.22 4.17
C THR A 188 -2.73 -13.31 3.22
N VAL A 189 -3.55 -12.45 3.78
CA VAL A 189 -4.19 -11.33 3.09
C VAL A 189 -3.42 -10.05 3.43
N TYR A 190 -3.00 -9.30 2.42
CA TYR A 190 -2.29 -8.03 2.56
C TYR A 190 -3.15 -6.87 2.10
N LEU A 191 -2.96 -5.70 2.73
CA LEU A 191 -3.44 -4.43 2.19
C LEU A 191 -2.28 -3.60 1.65
N ILE A 192 -2.53 -2.89 0.55
CA ILE A 192 -1.57 -2.01 -0.13
C ILE A 192 -2.20 -0.66 -0.45
N ASP A 193 -1.36 0.30 -0.87
CA ASP A 193 -1.74 1.64 -1.30
C ASP A 193 -2.33 2.50 -0.17
N PHE A 194 -1.47 2.85 0.79
CA PHE A 194 -1.85 3.69 1.93
C PHE A 194 -1.79 5.20 1.62
N ASP A 195 -1.77 5.55 0.35
CA ASP A 195 -1.85 6.96 -0.06
C ASP A 195 -3.14 7.60 0.46
N ARG A 196 -3.01 8.78 1.09
CA ARG A 196 -4.10 9.51 1.77
C ARG A 196 -4.78 8.77 2.91
N CYS A 197 -4.27 7.62 3.33
CA CYS A 197 -4.77 6.93 4.51
C CYS A 197 -4.38 7.69 5.78
N ALA A 198 -5.16 7.50 6.85
CA ALA A 198 -4.95 8.19 8.11
C ALA A 198 -5.31 7.29 9.29
N LEU A 199 -4.72 7.59 10.45
CA LEU A 199 -5.15 6.97 11.69
C LEU A 199 -6.25 7.82 12.32
N ARG A 200 -7.37 7.16 12.65
CA ARG A 200 -8.57 7.78 13.22
C ARG A 200 -9.06 6.99 14.43
N LYS A 201 -9.74 7.65 15.34
CA LYS A 201 -10.52 6.96 16.38
C LYS A 201 -11.64 6.18 15.71
N ALA A 202 -12.08 5.07 16.33
CA ALA A 202 -13.19 4.28 15.84
C ALA A 202 -14.43 5.14 15.58
N GLY A 203 -15.21 4.80 14.54
CA GLY A 203 -16.37 5.57 14.13
C GLY A 203 -16.93 5.07 12.79
N PHE A 204 -17.90 5.79 12.23
CA PHE A 204 -18.62 5.39 10.99
C PHE A 204 -17.72 5.18 9.76
N TRP A 205 -16.50 5.72 9.74
CA TRP A 205 -15.56 5.48 8.64
C TRP A 205 -15.20 4.00 8.45
N GLN A 206 -15.32 3.19 9.49
CA GLN A 206 -15.07 1.74 9.41
C GLN A 206 -16.13 1.07 8.52
N ASP A 207 -17.41 1.44 8.73
CA ASP A 207 -18.50 0.98 7.87
C ASP A 207 -18.39 1.54 6.46
N ASP A 208 -17.98 2.80 6.30
CA ASP A 208 -17.73 3.40 4.97
C ASP A 208 -16.64 2.64 4.20
N ASN A 209 -15.60 2.16 4.89
CA ASN A 209 -14.57 1.32 4.26
C ASN A 209 -15.13 -0.03 3.80
N LEU A 210 -15.97 -0.70 4.61
CA LEU A 210 -16.62 -1.94 4.23
C LEU A 210 -17.59 -1.73 3.05
N VAL A 211 -18.41 -0.69 3.10
CA VAL A 211 -19.31 -0.32 1.99
C VAL A 211 -18.53 -0.04 0.70
N ARG A 212 -17.39 0.65 0.79
CA ARG A 212 -16.51 0.90 -0.36
C ARG A 212 -15.97 -0.42 -0.93
N LEU A 213 -15.49 -1.33 -0.08
CA LEU A 213 -15.00 -2.63 -0.49
C LEU A 213 -16.09 -3.44 -1.20
N ARG A 214 -17.31 -3.50 -0.63
CA ARG A 214 -18.46 -4.20 -1.23
C ARG A 214 -18.78 -3.64 -2.63
N ARG A 215 -18.91 -2.32 -2.77
CA ARG A 215 -19.14 -1.68 -4.07
C ARG A 215 -18.05 -1.99 -5.09
N SER A 216 -16.79 -2.06 -4.64
CA SER A 216 -15.68 -2.44 -5.50
C SER A 216 -15.79 -3.89 -5.95
N LEU A 217 -16.16 -4.82 -5.07
CA LEU A 217 -16.39 -6.23 -5.40
C LEU A 217 -17.52 -6.38 -6.41
N GLU A 218 -18.68 -5.79 -6.16
CA GLU A 218 -19.83 -5.79 -7.07
C GLU A 218 -19.45 -5.26 -8.47
N LYS A 219 -18.73 -4.13 -8.51
CA LYS A 219 -18.24 -3.57 -9.77
C LYS A 219 -17.26 -4.48 -10.50
N THR A 220 -16.31 -5.07 -9.75
CA THR A 220 -15.28 -5.94 -10.32
C THR A 220 -15.87 -7.21 -10.89
N THR A 221 -16.90 -7.77 -10.26
CA THR A 221 -17.53 -9.02 -10.66
C THR A 221 -18.75 -8.85 -11.58
N TYR A 222 -19.14 -7.62 -11.87
CA TYR A 222 -20.35 -7.32 -12.69
C TYR A 222 -20.39 -8.06 -14.03
N SER A 223 -19.25 -8.18 -14.70
CA SER A 223 -19.12 -8.88 -16.00
C SER A 223 -18.61 -10.33 -15.86
N LEU A 224 -18.44 -10.83 -14.66
CA LEU A 224 -17.96 -12.19 -14.39
C LEU A 224 -19.14 -13.13 -14.09
N PRO A 225 -18.94 -14.47 -14.10
CA PRO A 225 -19.93 -15.43 -13.62
C PRO A 225 -20.45 -15.07 -12.22
N ARG A 226 -21.73 -15.31 -11.97
CA ARG A 226 -22.41 -14.88 -10.72
C ARG A 226 -21.86 -15.54 -9.45
N ASP A 227 -21.19 -16.67 -9.60
CA ASP A 227 -20.53 -17.42 -8.52
C ASP A 227 -19.22 -16.78 -8.03
N ARG A 228 -18.72 -15.73 -8.70
CA ARG A 228 -17.44 -15.08 -8.32
C ARG A 228 -17.54 -14.25 -7.05
N PHE A 229 -18.70 -13.69 -6.78
CA PHE A 229 -18.99 -12.98 -5.54
C PHE A 229 -20.48 -13.04 -5.23
N THR A 230 -20.83 -13.65 -4.11
CA THR A 230 -22.21 -13.89 -3.67
C THR A 230 -22.50 -13.21 -2.34
N GLU A 231 -23.78 -13.15 -1.93
CA GLU A 231 -24.14 -12.67 -0.59
C GLU A 231 -23.54 -13.56 0.52
N ALA A 232 -23.41 -14.88 0.30
CA ALA A 232 -22.77 -15.78 1.25
C ALA A 232 -21.27 -15.41 1.46
N ASP A 233 -20.57 -15.04 0.40
CA ASP A 233 -19.17 -14.59 0.46
C ASP A 233 -19.04 -13.30 1.27
N TRP A 234 -19.97 -12.35 1.02
CA TRP A 234 -19.99 -11.11 1.78
C TRP A 234 -20.29 -11.35 3.28
N HIS A 235 -21.23 -12.23 3.58
CA HIS A 235 -21.50 -12.63 4.97
C HIS A 235 -20.28 -13.29 5.62
N GLY A 236 -19.58 -14.19 4.91
CA GLY A 236 -18.33 -14.79 5.40
C GLY A 236 -17.26 -13.75 5.71
N LEU A 237 -17.10 -12.71 4.86
CA LEU A 237 -16.20 -11.58 5.13
C LEU A 237 -16.63 -10.83 6.40
N LEU A 238 -17.93 -10.52 6.55
CA LEU A 238 -18.43 -9.82 7.73
C LEU A 238 -18.28 -10.66 9.01
N ASP A 239 -18.45 -11.97 8.93
CA ASP A 239 -18.23 -12.87 10.07
C ASP A 239 -16.76 -12.86 10.50
N GLY A 240 -15.83 -12.94 9.55
CA GLY A 240 -14.40 -12.79 9.82
C GLY A 240 -14.06 -11.44 10.45
N TYR A 241 -14.68 -10.37 9.98
CA TYR A 241 -14.50 -9.01 10.51
C TYR A 241 -15.04 -8.87 11.95
N ARG A 242 -16.19 -9.47 12.27
CA ARG A 242 -16.84 -9.36 13.59
C ARG A 242 -16.24 -10.28 14.64
N GLN A 243 -15.83 -11.49 14.25
CA GLN A 243 -15.29 -12.50 15.18
C GLN A 243 -13.90 -12.16 15.68
N PHE A 244 -13.18 -11.31 14.99
CA PHE A 244 -11.84 -10.87 15.39
C PHE A 244 -11.94 -9.71 16.40
N SER A 245 -12.43 -10.00 17.62
CA SER A 245 -12.29 -9.09 18.76
C SER A 245 -11.00 -9.44 19.49
N GLY A 246 -9.90 -8.83 19.03
CA GLY A 246 -8.68 -8.63 19.79
C GLY A 246 -8.07 -9.84 20.53
N GLU A 247 -7.23 -10.61 19.88
CA GLU A 247 -6.01 -11.03 20.58
C GLU A 247 -5.14 -9.79 20.75
N GLN A 248 -4.94 -9.36 21.99
CA GLN A 248 -4.00 -8.31 22.34
C GLN A 248 -2.61 -8.68 21.79
N PRO A 249 -1.84 -7.74 21.25
CA PRO A 249 -0.44 -8.01 20.91
C PRO A 249 0.27 -8.50 22.17
N LEU A 250 0.88 -9.67 22.05
CA LEU A 250 1.76 -10.20 23.11
C LEU A 250 2.78 -9.10 23.44
N THR A 251 2.62 -8.50 24.59
CA THR A 251 3.64 -7.69 25.25
C THR A 251 4.83 -8.61 25.53
N GLN A 252 5.83 -8.57 24.66
CA GLN A 252 7.13 -9.10 25.01
C GLN A 252 7.80 -8.11 25.94
N SER A 253 7.98 -8.56 27.16
CA SER A 253 8.77 -7.98 28.25
C SER A 253 10.21 -7.76 27.82
#